data_a112ede583a33cb597f688965f6b6c44
#
_entry.id   a112ede583a33cb597f688965f6b6c44
#
_cell.length_a   1.000
_cell.length_b   1.000
_cell.length_c   1.000
_cell.angle_alpha   90.00
_cell.angle_beta   90.00
_cell.angle_gamma   90.00
#
_symmetry.space_group_name_H-M   'P 1'
#
loop_
_entity.id
_entity.type
_entity.pdbx_description
1 polymer ?
#
loop_
_entity_poly.entity_id
_entity_poly.type
_entity_poly.pdbx_seq_one_letter_code
_entity_poly.pdbx_strand_id
1 'polypeptide(L)'
;MNTDKATNRKTLIISTAFLLLAVVGGVVFYAEVKDTLQMVESERQKSSEFSRLADPQQPVHNILMSDIVADWNNFVIIDVREPEEYNEGRLKGSLNYRLGELLNNELARRNMIQQAGEKKRVFYCHDGDRSTLAASRIESEFGGTNYVMDLGFRQIQENDEYRTYWEGSTDILPGGKDYERTPVLKMEGLTASTLIDLSLQYKPQVRTLKGKTIIHAPILLMSDAQINAFIASLGTEPVIALCNSKVSCFSTRIFRYRLEQNGLKLSGLIRTK
;
A
#
# COMPACT_ATOMS: atom_id res chain seq x y z
N MET A 1 -3.22 72.84 -15.95
CA MET A 1 -4.32 71.86 -15.66
C MET A 1 -4.09 70.50 -16.32
N ASN A 2 -2.84 70.03 -16.51
CA ASN A 2 -2.59 68.75 -17.19
C ASN A 2 -1.79 67.70 -16.36
N THR A 3 -1.44 68.01 -15.12
CA THR A 3 -0.62 67.13 -14.24
C THR A 3 -1.49 66.10 -13.48
N ASP A 4 -2.74 66.40 -13.20
CA ASP A 4 -3.61 65.50 -12.42
C ASP A 4 -4.08 64.22 -13.17
N LYS A 5 -4.24 64.31 -14.49
CA LYS A 5 -4.69 63.15 -15.29
C LYS A 5 -3.60 62.08 -15.45
N ALA A 6 -2.31 62.45 -15.45
CA ALA A 6 -1.19 61.51 -15.57
C ALA A 6 -0.95 60.77 -14.25
N THR A 7 -1.10 61.47 -13.13
CA THR A 7 -0.94 60.87 -11.79
C THR A 7 -2.06 59.86 -11.50
N ASN A 8 -3.30 60.19 -11.84
CA ASN A 8 -4.43 59.28 -11.68
C ASN A 8 -4.31 58.01 -12.53
N ARG A 9 -3.79 58.09 -13.76
CA ARG A 9 -3.53 56.88 -14.60
C ARG A 9 -2.47 56.00 -14.04
N LYS A 10 -1.36 56.50 -13.52
CA LYS A 10 -0.29 55.71 -12.90
C LYS A 10 -0.78 55.00 -11.63
N THR A 11 -1.54 55.71 -10.79
CA THR A 11 -2.13 55.09 -9.57
C THR A 11 -3.13 54.00 -9.90
N LEU A 12 -3.94 54.18 -10.94
CA LEU A 12 -4.89 53.16 -11.39
C LEU A 12 -4.20 51.88 -11.95
N ILE A 13 -3.12 52.07 -12.72
CA ILE A 13 -2.34 50.93 -13.26
C ILE A 13 -1.64 50.14 -12.14
N ILE A 14 -1.10 50.83 -11.14
CA ILE A 14 -0.45 50.19 -10.01
C ILE A 14 -1.47 49.43 -9.17
N SER A 15 -2.63 49.95 -8.87
CA SER A 15 -3.67 49.30 -8.09
C SER A 15 -4.24 48.07 -8.83
N THR A 16 -4.42 48.15 -10.16
CA THR A 16 -4.88 46.98 -10.95
C THR A 16 -3.79 45.89 -11.03
N ALA A 17 -2.51 46.23 -11.10
CA ALA A 17 -1.42 45.27 -11.07
C ALA A 17 -1.35 44.53 -9.70
N PHE A 18 -1.48 45.25 -8.61
CA PHE A 18 -1.54 44.66 -7.27
C PHE A 18 -2.75 43.72 -7.09
N LEU A 19 -3.91 44.10 -7.60
CA LEU A 19 -5.11 43.28 -7.56
C LEU A 19 -4.95 41.99 -8.38
N LEU A 20 -4.35 42.07 -9.57
CA LEU A 20 -4.02 40.92 -10.41
C LEU A 20 -3.03 39.95 -9.73
N LEU A 21 -1.96 40.50 -9.11
CA LEU A 21 -1.01 39.68 -8.35
C LEU A 21 -1.65 38.99 -7.14
N ALA A 22 -2.53 39.65 -6.43
CA ALA A 22 -3.28 39.06 -5.32
C ALA A 22 -4.22 37.94 -5.78
N VAL A 23 -4.90 38.11 -6.92
CA VAL A 23 -5.76 37.08 -7.50
C VAL A 23 -4.94 35.87 -7.99
N VAL A 24 -3.85 36.11 -8.71
CA VAL A 24 -2.96 35.03 -9.18
C VAL A 24 -2.33 34.28 -8.00
N GLY A 25 -1.82 35.01 -7.00
CA GLY A 25 -1.29 34.43 -5.77
C GLY A 25 -2.35 33.61 -5.01
N GLY A 26 -3.57 34.09 -4.93
CA GLY A 26 -4.70 33.38 -4.32
C GLY A 26 -5.07 32.09 -5.08
N VAL A 27 -5.04 32.13 -6.41
CA VAL A 27 -5.32 30.94 -7.24
C VAL A 27 -4.23 29.88 -7.09
N VAL A 28 -2.95 30.30 -7.10
CA VAL A 28 -1.80 29.38 -6.91
C VAL A 28 -1.84 28.77 -5.51
N PHE A 29 -2.06 29.58 -4.48
CA PHE A 29 -2.19 29.09 -3.10
C PHE A 29 -3.38 28.13 -2.93
N TYR A 30 -4.51 28.44 -3.55
CA TYR A 30 -5.67 27.54 -3.52
C TYR A 30 -5.41 26.21 -4.21
N ALA A 31 -4.67 26.21 -5.33
CA ALA A 31 -4.27 24.99 -6.03
C ALA A 31 -3.35 24.12 -5.17
N GLU A 32 -2.32 24.69 -4.54
CA GLU A 32 -1.42 23.97 -3.65
C GLU A 32 -2.12 23.40 -2.42
N VAL A 33 -3.02 24.18 -1.80
CA VAL A 33 -3.82 23.71 -0.67
C VAL A 33 -4.76 22.57 -1.09
N LYS A 34 -5.39 22.68 -2.26
CA LYS A 34 -6.25 21.63 -2.80
C LYS A 34 -5.48 20.34 -3.07
N ASP A 35 -4.31 20.43 -3.68
CA ASP A 35 -3.45 19.26 -3.97
C ASP A 35 -2.97 18.61 -2.66
N THR A 36 -2.59 19.41 -1.67
CA THR A 36 -2.22 18.93 -0.34
C THR A 36 -3.40 18.23 0.35
N LEU A 37 -4.60 18.81 0.32
CA LEU A 37 -5.81 18.20 0.88
C LEU A 37 -6.18 16.91 0.15
N GLN A 38 -6.06 16.84 -1.18
CA GLN A 38 -6.29 15.61 -1.94
C GLN A 38 -5.26 14.53 -1.59
N MET A 39 -4.01 14.91 -1.36
CA MET A 39 -2.96 13.99 -0.92
C MET A 39 -3.27 13.45 0.48
N VAL A 40 -3.62 14.30 1.44
CA VAL A 40 -4.02 13.91 2.80
C VAL A 40 -5.26 13.01 2.79
N GLU A 41 -6.29 13.36 1.99
CA GLU A 41 -7.49 12.53 1.84
C GLU A 41 -7.16 11.18 1.20
N SER A 42 -6.24 11.15 0.23
CA SER A 42 -5.79 9.90 -0.39
C SER A 42 -4.99 9.01 0.57
N GLU A 43 -4.20 9.61 1.47
CA GLU A 43 -3.49 8.90 2.54
C GLU A 43 -4.48 8.36 3.59
N ARG A 44 -5.46 9.19 3.99
CA ARG A 44 -6.53 8.78 4.92
C ARG A 44 -7.41 7.65 4.36
N GLN A 45 -7.68 7.65 3.05
CA GLN A 45 -8.40 6.54 2.40
C GLN A 45 -7.59 5.25 2.38
N LYS A 46 -6.26 5.31 2.21
CA LYS A 46 -5.39 4.13 2.31
C LYS A 46 -5.44 3.51 3.70
N SER A 47 -5.23 4.33 4.74
CA SER A 47 -5.32 3.92 6.14
C SER A 47 -6.69 3.30 6.46
N SER A 48 -7.79 3.80 5.86
CA SER A 48 -9.13 3.32 6.14
C SER A 48 -9.44 1.92 5.58
N GLU A 49 -8.75 1.46 4.54
CA GLU A 49 -9.06 0.17 3.91
C GLU A 49 -8.55 -1.01 4.77
N PHE A 50 -7.32 -0.94 5.31
CA PHE A 50 -6.79 -1.91 6.25
C PHE A 50 -7.31 -1.72 7.68
N SER A 51 -7.49 -0.47 8.14
CA SER A 51 -8.00 -0.17 9.48
C SER A 51 -9.41 -0.71 9.73
N ARG A 52 -10.22 -0.88 8.69
CA ARG A 52 -11.55 -1.50 8.80
C ARG A 52 -11.50 -3.01 9.05
N LEU A 53 -10.36 -3.63 8.80
CA LEU A 53 -10.13 -5.06 8.99
C LEU A 53 -9.45 -5.34 10.35
N ALA A 54 -8.84 -4.32 10.96
CA ALA A 54 -8.26 -4.43 12.29
C ALA A 54 -9.37 -4.42 13.36
N ASP A 55 -9.17 -5.20 14.42
CA ASP A 55 -10.04 -5.16 15.59
C ASP A 55 -9.76 -3.87 16.39
N PRO A 56 -10.72 -2.94 16.48
CA PRO A 56 -10.51 -1.68 17.21
C PRO A 56 -10.36 -1.88 18.73
N GLN A 57 -10.67 -3.07 19.25
CA GLN A 57 -10.52 -3.40 20.66
C GLN A 57 -9.10 -3.88 21.02
N GLN A 58 -8.23 -4.09 20.03
CA GLN A 58 -6.85 -4.50 20.21
C GLN A 58 -5.92 -3.33 19.83
N PRO A 59 -5.63 -2.41 20.75
CA PRO A 59 -4.74 -1.29 20.48
C PRO A 59 -3.33 -1.80 20.22
N VAL A 60 -2.80 -1.46 19.07
CA VAL A 60 -1.43 -1.78 18.69
C VAL A 60 -0.52 -0.61 19.09
N HIS A 61 0.63 -0.90 19.66
CA HIS A 61 1.59 0.10 20.07
C HIS A 61 2.51 0.49 18.90
N ASN A 62 2.56 1.78 18.57
CA ASN A 62 3.53 2.28 17.62
C ASN A 62 4.91 2.41 18.25
N ILE A 63 5.96 2.14 17.48
CA ILE A 63 7.36 2.29 17.87
C ILE A 63 8.14 2.97 16.74
N LEU A 64 9.03 3.88 17.08
CA LEU A 64 9.92 4.52 16.12
C LEU A 64 11.16 3.66 15.84
N MET A 65 11.74 3.84 14.66
CA MET A 65 12.99 3.15 14.30
C MET A 65 14.13 3.51 15.28
N SER A 66 14.18 4.74 15.80
CA SER A 66 15.14 5.16 16.83
C SER A 66 15.08 4.31 18.10
N ASP A 67 13.87 3.98 18.55
CA ASP A 67 13.67 3.17 19.76
C ASP A 67 14.06 1.71 19.51
N ILE A 68 13.79 1.20 18.30
CA ILE A 68 14.20 -0.14 17.89
C ILE A 68 15.74 -0.23 17.86
N VAL A 69 16.40 0.77 17.28
CA VAL A 69 17.87 0.81 17.18
C VAL A 69 18.51 0.89 18.57
N ALA A 70 17.95 1.67 19.48
CA ALA A 70 18.47 1.81 20.83
C ALA A 70 18.44 0.49 21.64
N ASP A 71 17.54 -0.44 21.31
CA ASP A 71 17.34 -1.69 22.05
C ASP A 71 17.24 -2.92 21.11
N TRP A 72 17.96 -2.88 19.99
CA TRP A 72 17.85 -3.83 18.86
C TRP A 72 17.82 -5.31 19.29
N ASN A 73 18.65 -5.69 20.24
CA ASN A 73 18.78 -7.08 20.66
C ASN A 73 17.56 -7.62 21.44
N ASN A 74 16.72 -6.75 21.97
CA ASN A 74 15.51 -7.11 22.72
C ASN A 74 14.27 -7.21 21.83
N PHE A 75 14.42 -6.91 20.54
CA PHE A 75 13.35 -7.04 19.56
C PHE A 75 13.58 -8.21 18.61
N VAL A 76 12.49 -8.79 18.15
CA VAL A 76 12.45 -9.55 16.91
C VAL A 76 11.66 -8.76 15.89
N ILE A 77 12.24 -8.56 14.73
CA ILE A 77 11.65 -7.78 13.65
C ILE A 77 10.92 -8.73 12.71
N ILE A 78 9.65 -8.46 12.42
CA ILE A 78 8.79 -9.29 11.60
C ILE A 78 8.34 -8.48 10.40
N ASP A 79 8.81 -8.86 9.23
CA ASP A 79 8.41 -8.30 7.94
C ASP A 79 7.14 -8.99 7.45
N VAL A 80 6.05 -8.23 7.36
CA VAL A 80 4.76 -8.79 6.92
C VAL A 80 4.48 -8.52 5.44
N ARG A 81 5.49 -8.04 4.71
CA ARG A 81 5.42 -7.83 3.26
C ARG A 81 5.45 -9.17 2.52
N GLU A 82 5.20 -9.10 1.23
CA GLU A 82 5.32 -10.27 0.36
C GLU A 82 6.78 -10.73 0.29
N PRO A 83 7.04 -12.04 0.10
CA PRO A 83 8.41 -12.58 0.01
C PRO A 83 9.25 -11.91 -1.07
N GLU A 84 8.64 -11.45 -2.16
CA GLU A 84 9.28 -10.72 -3.25
C GLU A 84 9.83 -9.38 -2.76
N GLU A 85 9.05 -8.63 -1.96
CA GLU A 85 9.47 -7.37 -1.35
C GLU A 85 10.61 -7.60 -0.34
N TYR A 86 10.49 -8.67 0.46
CA TYR A 86 11.49 -9.06 1.45
C TYR A 86 12.82 -9.44 0.81
N ASN A 87 12.79 -10.18 -0.30
CA ASN A 87 13.99 -10.62 -1.01
C ASN A 87 14.71 -9.48 -1.74
N GLU A 88 14.00 -8.43 -2.15
CA GLU A 88 14.60 -7.23 -2.74
C GLU A 88 15.35 -6.39 -1.70
N GLY A 89 14.82 -6.32 -0.49
CA GLY A 89 15.47 -5.62 0.62
C GLY A 89 14.64 -5.67 1.90
N ARG A 90 15.33 -5.72 3.04
CA ARG A 90 14.73 -5.94 4.36
C ARG A 90 15.55 -5.37 5.50
N LEU A 91 14.96 -5.23 6.66
CA LEU A 91 15.69 -5.00 7.90
C LEU A 91 16.54 -6.22 8.25
N LYS A 92 17.79 -6.00 8.63
CA LYS A 92 18.75 -7.04 8.97
C LYS A 92 18.22 -7.97 10.06
N GLY A 93 18.29 -9.25 9.81
CA GLY A 93 17.82 -10.26 10.78
C GLY A 93 16.32 -10.32 10.97
N SER A 94 15.52 -9.63 10.17
CA SER A 94 14.06 -9.76 10.22
C SER A 94 13.60 -11.13 9.74
N LEU A 95 12.46 -11.57 10.29
CA LEU A 95 11.75 -12.76 9.84
C LEU A 95 10.67 -12.34 8.86
N ASN A 96 10.48 -13.08 7.77
CA ASN A 96 9.39 -12.81 6.85
C ASN A 96 8.20 -13.73 7.12
N TYR A 97 7.10 -13.12 7.52
CA TYR A 97 5.80 -13.76 7.68
C TYR A 97 4.74 -12.88 7.03
N ARG A 98 4.46 -13.13 5.75
CA ARG A 98 3.51 -12.28 5.00
C ARG A 98 2.15 -12.20 5.68
N LEU A 99 1.48 -11.06 5.54
CA LEU A 99 0.19 -10.79 6.18
C LEU A 99 -0.84 -11.91 5.95
N GLY A 100 -1.02 -12.37 4.72
CA GLY A 100 -2.02 -13.40 4.40
C GLY A 100 -1.78 -14.72 5.14
N GLU A 101 -0.52 -15.12 5.38
CA GLU A 101 -0.20 -16.26 6.20
C GLU A 101 -0.55 -16.02 7.67
N LEU A 102 -0.20 -14.87 8.22
CA LEU A 102 -0.54 -14.54 9.61
C LEU A 102 -2.05 -14.45 9.85
N LEU A 103 -2.83 -14.10 8.85
CA LEU A 103 -4.29 -14.04 8.98
C LEU A 103 -4.96 -15.44 8.91
N ASN A 104 -4.47 -16.34 8.05
CA ASN A 104 -5.22 -17.56 7.68
C ASN A 104 -4.52 -18.86 8.07
N ASN A 105 -3.26 -18.84 8.49
CA ASN A 105 -2.48 -20.04 8.79
C ASN A 105 -2.03 -20.04 10.25
N GLU A 106 -2.71 -20.85 11.08
CA GLU A 106 -2.38 -20.98 12.50
C GLU A 106 -0.95 -21.50 12.71
N LEU A 107 -0.50 -22.44 11.90
CA LEU A 107 0.86 -22.98 12.01
C LEU A 107 1.92 -21.90 11.75
N ALA A 108 1.69 -21.03 10.77
CA ALA A 108 2.59 -19.89 10.50
C ALA A 108 2.67 -18.95 11.71
N ARG A 109 1.52 -18.65 12.34
CA ARG A 109 1.50 -17.82 13.56
C ARG A 109 2.25 -18.46 14.72
N ARG A 110 2.01 -19.76 14.97
CA ARG A 110 2.72 -20.50 16.04
C ARG A 110 4.22 -20.56 15.79
N ASN A 111 4.65 -20.81 14.56
CA ASN A 111 6.07 -20.82 14.19
C ASN A 111 6.71 -19.45 14.38
N MET A 112 6.02 -18.38 13.99
CA MET A 112 6.48 -17.01 14.21
C MET A 112 6.66 -16.71 15.71
N ILE A 113 5.67 -17.07 16.55
CA ILE A 113 5.76 -16.90 18.02
C ILE A 113 6.94 -17.71 18.58
N GLN A 114 7.11 -18.96 18.16
CA GLN A 114 8.24 -19.80 18.59
C GLN A 114 9.59 -19.20 18.21
N GLN A 115 9.73 -18.68 17.00
CA GLN A 115 10.98 -18.03 16.56
C GLN A 115 11.22 -16.70 17.26
N ALA A 116 10.18 -15.96 17.59
CA ALA A 116 10.30 -14.72 18.35
C ALA A 116 10.74 -14.95 19.80
N GLY A 117 10.37 -16.09 20.39
CA GLY A 117 10.66 -16.41 21.77
C GLY A 117 10.03 -15.40 22.73
N GLU A 118 10.81 -14.97 23.73
CA GLU A 118 10.37 -14.00 24.74
C GLU A 118 10.61 -12.53 24.34
N LYS A 119 11.22 -12.29 23.18
CA LYS A 119 11.51 -10.93 22.71
C LYS A 119 10.23 -10.16 22.36
N LYS A 120 10.32 -8.84 22.49
CA LYS A 120 9.29 -7.92 21.98
C LYS A 120 9.20 -8.03 20.46
N ARG A 121 8.00 -8.10 19.93
CA ARG A 121 7.75 -8.27 18.49
C ARG A 121 7.48 -6.93 17.82
N VAL A 122 8.23 -6.61 16.78
CA VAL A 122 8.01 -5.42 15.95
C VAL A 122 7.60 -5.85 14.56
N PHE A 123 6.39 -5.52 14.19
CA PHE A 123 5.86 -5.78 12.86
C PHE A 123 6.10 -4.56 11.97
N TYR A 124 6.58 -4.77 10.77
CA TYR A 124 6.69 -3.71 9.79
C TYR A 124 6.23 -4.13 8.39
N CYS A 125 5.80 -3.14 7.62
CA CYS A 125 5.54 -3.26 6.20
C CYS A 125 6.05 -2.01 5.47
N HIS A 126 5.45 -1.63 4.37
CA HIS A 126 5.87 -0.44 3.61
C HIS A 126 5.49 0.87 4.33
N ASP A 127 4.27 0.96 4.88
CA ASP A 127 3.67 2.20 5.40
C ASP A 127 2.90 2.03 6.74
N GLY A 128 2.97 0.87 7.37
CA GLY A 128 2.32 0.58 8.66
C GLY A 128 0.98 -0.16 8.55
N ASP A 129 0.27 -0.09 7.43
CA ASP A 129 -1.10 -0.60 7.30
C ASP A 129 -1.20 -2.13 7.46
N ARG A 130 -0.39 -2.89 6.71
CA ARG A 130 -0.36 -4.36 6.79
C ARG A 130 0.16 -4.85 8.14
N SER A 131 1.15 -4.17 8.69
CA SER A 131 1.76 -4.52 9.98
C SER A 131 0.80 -4.29 11.15
N THR A 132 -0.02 -3.25 11.11
CA THR A 132 -1.08 -3.02 12.09
C THR A 132 -2.06 -4.18 12.12
N LEU A 133 -2.52 -4.65 10.96
CA LEU A 133 -3.46 -5.77 10.88
C LEU A 133 -2.84 -7.08 11.38
N ALA A 134 -1.57 -7.34 11.03
CA ALA A 134 -0.84 -8.50 11.51
C ALA A 134 -0.63 -8.48 13.03
N ALA A 135 -0.15 -7.36 13.57
CA ALA A 135 0.07 -7.19 15.00
C ALA A 135 -1.22 -7.35 15.80
N SER A 136 -2.32 -6.74 15.35
CA SER A 136 -3.65 -6.89 15.96
C SER A 136 -4.11 -8.36 15.98
N ARG A 137 -3.89 -9.10 14.90
CA ARG A 137 -4.21 -10.53 14.83
C ARG A 137 -3.42 -11.35 15.84
N ILE A 138 -2.12 -11.08 15.95
CA ILE A 138 -1.24 -11.79 16.89
C ILE A 138 -1.58 -11.42 18.34
N GLU A 139 -1.85 -10.15 18.62
CA GLU A 139 -2.26 -9.69 19.96
C GLU A 139 -3.52 -10.39 20.42
N SER A 140 -4.53 -10.48 19.57
CA SER A 140 -5.83 -11.11 19.90
C SER A 140 -5.74 -12.62 20.20
N GLU A 141 -4.75 -13.32 19.63
CA GLU A 141 -4.65 -14.78 19.74
C GLU A 141 -3.59 -15.24 20.75
N PHE A 142 -2.45 -14.52 20.84
CA PHE A 142 -1.31 -14.93 21.64
C PHE A 142 -0.91 -13.92 22.71
N GLY A 143 -1.47 -12.71 22.67
CA GLY A 143 -1.07 -11.62 23.56
C GLY A 143 0.41 -11.25 23.43
N GLY A 144 0.97 -10.70 24.51
CA GLY A 144 2.38 -10.29 24.62
C GLY A 144 2.60 -8.87 24.11
N THR A 145 3.88 -8.45 24.04
CA THR A 145 4.21 -7.09 23.64
C THR A 145 4.46 -7.03 22.13
N ASN A 146 3.50 -6.47 21.41
CA ASN A 146 3.52 -6.31 19.95
C ASN A 146 3.55 -4.83 19.59
N TYR A 147 4.49 -4.47 18.74
CA TYR A 147 4.65 -3.12 18.22
C TYR A 147 4.47 -3.10 16.71
N VAL A 148 4.07 -1.95 16.20
CA VAL A 148 4.08 -1.63 14.78
C VAL A 148 5.12 -0.54 14.55
N MET A 149 6.06 -0.75 13.63
CA MET A 149 7.00 0.28 13.23
C MET A 149 6.23 1.40 12.52
N ASP A 150 6.21 2.58 13.12
CA ASP A 150 5.54 3.74 12.57
C ASP A 150 6.11 4.10 11.20
N LEU A 151 5.25 4.52 10.26
CA LEU A 151 5.61 4.78 8.86
C LEU A 151 6.33 3.60 8.14
N GLY A 152 6.50 2.45 8.80
CA GLY A 152 7.10 1.27 8.20
C GLY A 152 8.47 1.54 7.55
N PHE A 153 8.70 0.94 6.37
CA PHE A 153 9.93 1.10 5.59
C PHE A 153 10.24 2.56 5.18
N ARG A 154 9.23 3.44 5.15
CA ARG A 154 9.45 4.87 4.82
C ARG A 154 10.47 5.54 5.74
N GLN A 155 10.48 5.23 7.04
CA GLN A 155 11.49 5.78 7.96
C GLN A 155 12.93 5.48 7.50
N ILE A 156 13.13 4.29 6.91
CA ILE A 156 14.46 3.87 6.43
C ILE A 156 14.83 4.58 5.13
N GLN A 157 13.84 4.80 4.25
CA GLN A 157 14.07 5.54 2.99
C GLN A 157 14.42 7.00 3.23
N GLU A 158 13.81 7.62 4.25
CA GLU A 158 13.92 9.05 4.55
C GLU A 158 15.12 9.38 5.44
N ASN A 159 15.78 8.38 6.07
CA ASN A 159 16.89 8.60 6.98
C ASN A 159 18.08 7.69 6.66
N ASP A 160 19.19 8.30 6.25
CA ASP A 160 20.43 7.60 5.89
C ASP A 160 21.04 6.81 7.06
N GLU A 161 20.87 7.27 8.30
CA GLU A 161 21.36 6.57 9.50
C GLU A 161 20.70 5.19 9.61
N TYR A 162 19.40 5.09 9.35
CA TYR A 162 18.66 3.83 9.46
C TYR A 162 18.96 2.87 8.30
N ARG A 163 19.50 3.35 7.17
CA ARG A 163 19.95 2.48 6.07
C ARG A 163 21.03 1.50 6.46
N THR A 164 21.79 1.79 7.52
CA THR A 164 22.79 0.85 8.06
C THR A 164 22.17 -0.44 8.60
N TYR A 165 20.90 -0.40 8.98
CA TYR A 165 20.10 -1.55 9.45
C TYR A 165 19.35 -2.26 8.32
N TRP A 166 19.53 -1.81 7.09
CA TRP A 166 18.89 -2.38 5.91
C TRP A 166 19.88 -3.19 5.09
N GLU A 167 19.40 -4.26 4.47
CA GLU A 167 20.13 -5.03 3.47
C GLU A 167 19.29 -5.14 2.19
N GLY A 168 19.96 -5.10 1.04
CA GLY A 168 19.32 -5.12 -0.26
C GLY A 168 18.98 -3.73 -0.80
N SER A 169 18.10 -3.69 -1.80
CA SER A 169 17.67 -2.46 -2.45
C SER A 169 16.75 -1.65 -1.55
N THR A 170 16.91 -0.33 -1.53
CA THR A 170 15.92 0.59 -0.97
C THR A 170 14.88 1.03 -2.00
N ASP A 171 15.04 0.64 -3.25
CA ASP A 171 14.16 0.95 -4.37
C ASP A 171 13.15 -0.20 -4.57
N ILE A 172 12.40 -0.50 -3.48
CA ILE A 172 11.54 -1.67 -3.43
C ILE A 172 10.23 -1.38 -4.15
N LEU A 173 10.17 -1.85 -5.37
CA LEU A 173 8.93 -1.98 -6.13
C LEU A 173 8.73 -3.47 -6.44
N PRO A 174 7.80 -4.17 -5.77
CA PRO A 174 7.51 -5.57 -6.05
C PRO A 174 7.25 -5.80 -7.54
N GLY A 175 7.97 -6.73 -8.14
CA GLY A 175 7.91 -6.99 -9.56
C GLY A 175 8.74 -6.02 -10.42
N GLY A 176 9.55 -5.14 -9.79
CA GLY A 176 10.47 -4.23 -10.47
C GLY A 176 9.81 -3.24 -11.44
N LYS A 177 10.62 -2.61 -12.29
CA LYS A 177 10.17 -1.67 -13.34
C LYS A 177 9.27 -2.31 -14.41
N ASP A 178 9.21 -3.63 -14.48
CA ASP A 178 8.39 -4.35 -15.46
C ASP A 178 6.88 -4.26 -15.21
N TYR A 179 6.48 -3.84 -14.00
CA TYR A 179 5.07 -3.59 -13.72
C TYR A 179 4.46 -2.48 -14.60
N GLU A 180 5.24 -1.48 -14.97
CA GLU A 180 4.79 -0.40 -15.86
C GLU A 180 4.38 -0.90 -17.26
N ARG A 181 4.76 -2.13 -17.62
CA ARG A 181 4.44 -2.76 -18.89
C ARG A 181 3.11 -3.52 -18.92
N THR A 182 2.38 -3.60 -17.81
CA THR A 182 1.06 -4.23 -17.84
C THR A 182 0.08 -3.32 -18.61
N PRO A 183 -0.52 -3.75 -19.73
CA PRO A 183 -1.40 -2.91 -20.50
C PRO A 183 -2.60 -2.43 -19.69
N VAL A 184 -2.88 -1.13 -19.73
CA VAL A 184 -4.13 -0.58 -19.18
C VAL A 184 -5.21 -0.68 -20.25
N LEU A 185 -6.25 -1.46 -19.97
CA LEU A 185 -7.33 -1.78 -20.89
C LEU A 185 -8.59 -0.98 -20.56
N LYS A 186 -9.44 -0.76 -21.56
CA LYS A 186 -10.78 -0.24 -21.36
C LYS A 186 -11.77 -1.39 -21.22
N MET A 187 -12.81 -1.19 -20.41
CA MET A 187 -13.87 -2.20 -20.22
C MET A 187 -14.61 -2.50 -21.54
N GLU A 188 -14.80 -1.45 -22.35
CA GLU A 188 -15.43 -1.58 -23.67
C GLU A 188 -14.52 -2.32 -24.65
N GLY A 189 -15.07 -3.32 -25.34
CA GLY A 189 -14.32 -4.12 -26.34
C GLY A 189 -13.48 -5.25 -25.78
N LEU A 190 -13.53 -5.52 -24.47
CA LEU A 190 -12.87 -6.70 -23.91
C LEU A 190 -13.54 -7.99 -24.40
N THR A 191 -12.73 -8.90 -24.92
CA THR A 191 -13.16 -10.28 -25.26
C THR A 191 -13.21 -11.18 -24.03
N ALA A 192 -12.34 -10.92 -23.02
CA ALA A 192 -12.33 -11.68 -21.78
C ALA A 192 -13.67 -11.61 -21.05
N SER A 193 -14.17 -12.76 -20.61
CA SER A 193 -15.42 -12.88 -19.86
C SER A 193 -15.24 -12.72 -18.36
N THR A 194 -14.04 -12.96 -17.85
CA THR A 194 -13.72 -12.98 -16.40
C THR A 194 -12.71 -11.92 -16.05
N LEU A 195 -12.98 -11.18 -14.98
CA LEU A 195 -12.13 -10.14 -14.41
C LEU A 195 -11.85 -10.45 -12.95
N ILE A 196 -10.64 -10.15 -12.48
CA ILE A 196 -10.24 -10.38 -11.08
C ILE A 196 -10.21 -9.06 -10.31
N ASP A 197 -11.01 -8.96 -9.26
CA ASP A 197 -11.04 -7.81 -8.35
C ASP A 197 -10.15 -8.09 -7.13
N LEU A 198 -9.05 -7.39 -7.04
CA LEU A 198 -8.03 -7.53 -6.00
C LEU A 198 -8.23 -6.57 -4.80
N SER A 199 -9.36 -5.89 -4.74
CA SER A 199 -9.65 -4.96 -3.64
C SER A 199 -9.78 -5.68 -2.30
N LEU A 200 -9.44 -4.98 -1.20
CA LEU A 200 -9.55 -5.53 0.15
C LEU A 200 -10.97 -5.43 0.72
N GLN A 201 -11.83 -4.62 0.11
CA GLN A 201 -13.21 -4.46 0.56
C GLN A 201 -13.97 -5.78 0.43
N TYR A 202 -14.77 -6.10 1.46
CA TYR A 202 -15.67 -7.25 1.38
C TYR A 202 -16.63 -7.08 0.21
N LYS A 203 -16.62 -8.07 -0.68
CA LYS A 203 -17.51 -8.15 -1.83
C LYS A 203 -17.94 -9.61 -2.04
N PRO A 204 -19.09 -9.87 -2.68
CA PRO A 204 -19.41 -11.22 -3.10
C PRO A 204 -18.27 -11.83 -3.91
N GLN A 205 -17.95 -13.10 -3.64
CA GLN A 205 -16.84 -13.79 -4.29
C GLN A 205 -16.96 -13.76 -5.83
N VAL A 206 -18.20 -13.86 -6.32
CA VAL A 206 -18.50 -13.75 -7.76
C VAL A 206 -19.64 -12.75 -7.95
N ARG A 207 -19.50 -11.87 -8.93
CA ARG A 207 -20.53 -10.91 -9.32
C ARG A 207 -20.47 -10.65 -10.82
N THR A 208 -21.52 -10.06 -11.37
CA THR A 208 -21.56 -9.67 -12.80
C THR A 208 -21.59 -8.16 -12.92
N LEU A 209 -20.78 -7.62 -13.84
CA LEU A 209 -20.76 -6.21 -14.19
C LEU A 209 -20.66 -6.06 -15.71
N LYS A 210 -21.65 -5.38 -16.35
CA LYS A 210 -21.67 -5.18 -17.80
C LYS A 210 -21.46 -6.47 -18.60
N GLY A 211 -22.10 -7.57 -18.16
CA GLY A 211 -22.00 -8.88 -18.82
C GLY A 211 -20.67 -9.63 -18.60
N LYS A 212 -19.79 -9.12 -17.73
CA LYS A 212 -18.54 -9.77 -17.34
C LYS A 212 -18.66 -10.40 -15.95
N THR A 213 -18.09 -11.58 -15.79
CA THR A 213 -17.92 -12.20 -14.47
C THR A 213 -16.76 -11.55 -13.75
N ILE A 214 -16.98 -11.09 -12.52
CA ILE A 214 -15.94 -10.55 -11.66
C ILE A 214 -15.75 -11.51 -10.49
N ILE A 215 -14.54 -12.00 -10.33
CA ILE A 215 -14.14 -12.83 -9.19
C ILE A 215 -13.36 -11.94 -8.21
N HIS A 216 -13.78 -11.93 -6.96
CA HIS A 216 -13.10 -11.20 -5.91
C HIS A 216 -12.01 -12.07 -5.28
N ALA A 217 -10.78 -11.59 -5.31
CA ALA A 217 -9.61 -12.27 -4.76
C ALA A 217 -8.65 -11.29 -4.08
N PRO A 218 -8.86 -10.96 -2.80
CA PRO A 218 -8.02 -10.02 -2.04
C PRO A 218 -6.68 -10.68 -1.67
N ILE A 219 -5.79 -10.87 -2.62
CA ILE A 219 -4.58 -11.71 -2.49
C ILE A 219 -3.66 -11.31 -1.33
N LEU A 220 -3.61 -10.03 -0.94
CA LEU A 220 -2.81 -9.60 0.22
C LEU A 220 -3.34 -10.18 1.55
N LEU A 221 -4.61 -10.58 1.59
CA LEU A 221 -5.25 -11.18 2.76
C LEU A 221 -5.31 -12.71 2.68
N MET A 222 -5.02 -13.32 1.52
CA MET A 222 -5.08 -14.77 1.31
C MET A 222 -3.77 -15.44 1.72
N SER A 223 -3.82 -16.67 2.26
CA SER A 223 -2.63 -17.51 2.43
C SER A 223 -2.06 -17.95 1.08
N ASP A 224 -0.82 -18.44 1.06
CA ASP A 224 -0.21 -18.99 -0.16
C ASP A 224 -1.01 -20.16 -0.71
N ALA A 225 -1.52 -21.03 0.16
CA ALA A 225 -2.40 -22.14 -0.23
C ALA A 225 -3.67 -21.64 -0.93
N GLN A 226 -4.30 -20.59 -0.39
CA GLN A 226 -5.49 -19.98 -1.01
C GLN A 226 -5.17 -19.30 -2.34
N ILE A 227 -4.04 -18.59 -2.46
CA ILE A 227 -3.60 -17.97 -3.71
C ILE A 227 -3.32 -19.04 -4.77
N ASN A 228 -2.60 -20.09 -4.43
CA ASN A 228 -2.26 -21.17 -5.36
C ASN A 228 -3.52 -21.92 -5.82
N ALA A 229 -4.45 -22.23 -4.92
CA ALA A 229 -5.73 -22.83 -5.28
C ALA A 229 -6.56 -21.92 -6.19
N PHE A 230 -6.56 -20.61 -5.91
CA PHE A 230 -7.24 -19.63 -6.75
C PHE A 230 -6.61 -19.57 -8.15
N ILE A 231 -5.30 -19.45 -8.26
CA ILE A 231 -4.58 -19.41 -9.54
C ILE A 231 -4.83 -20.70 -10.34
N ALA A 232 -4.78 -21.86 -9.69
CA ALA A 232 -5.07 -23.13 -10.34
C ALA A 232 -6.50 -23.21 -10.91
N SER A 233 -7.44 -22.46 -10.35
CA SER A 233 -8.84 -22.42 -10.81
C SER A 233 -9.07 -21.50 -12.04
N LEU A 234 -8.08 -20.66 -12.44
CA LEU A 234 -8.27 -19.64 -13.47
C LEU A 234 -8.33 -20.19 -14.89
N GLY A 235 -7.96 -21.42 -15.16
CA GLY A 235 -7.96 -21.99 -16.50
C GLY A 235 -6.98 -21.28 -17.45
N THR A 236 -7.26 -21.38 -18.76
CA THR A 236 -6.40 -20.85 -19.84
C THR A 236 -6.88 -19.50 -20.41
N GLU A 237 -7.98 -18.97 -19.91
CA GLU A 237 -8.53 -17.69 -20.38
C GLU A 237 -7.62 -16.51 -20.00
N PRO A 238 -7.65 -15.42 -20.80
CA PRO A 238 -6.89 -14.21 -20.46
C PRO A 238 -7.26 -13.66 -19.10
N VAL A 239 -6.27 -13.52 -18.20
CA VAL A 239 -6.46 -12.98 -16.86
C VAL A 239 -6.34 -11.45 -16.90
N ILE A 240 -7.36 -10.77 -16.44
CA ILE A 240 -7.41 -9.30 -16.38
C ILE A 240 -7.75 -8.89 -14.96
N ALA A 241 -6.95 -7.99 -14.37
CA ALA A 241 -7.18 -7.49 -13.04
C ALA A 241 -7.93 -6.16 -13.02
N LEU A 242 -8.74 -5.95 -11.99
CA LEU A 242 -9.34 -4.65 -11.67
C LEU A 242 -8.48 -3.91 -10.64
N CYS A 243 -8.22 -2.65 -10.89
CA CYS A 243 -7.45 -1.76 -10.04
C CYS A 243 -8.29 -0.50 -9.79
N ASN A 244 -8.91 -0.41 -8.61
CA ASN A 244 -9.81 0.67 -8.22
C ASN A 244 -9.32 1.49 -7.02
N SER A 245 -8.19 1.13 -6.44
CA SER A 245 -7.54 1.84 -5.34
C SER A 245 -6.04 1.70 -5.45
N LYS A 246 -5.30 2.50 -4.68
CA LYS A 246 -3.83 2.35 -4.62
C LYS A 246 -3.43 0.96 -4.14
N VAL A 247 -4.16 0.41 -3.16
CA VAL A 247 -3.91 -0.94 -2.60
C VAL A 247 -4.20 -2.02 -3.64
N SER A 248 -5.32 -1.96 -4.36
CA SER A 248 -5.63 -2.96 -5.39
C SER A 248 -4.68 -2.86 -6.59
N CYS A 249 -4.18 -1.66 -6.91
CA CYS A 249 -3.16 -1.49 -7.94
C CYS A 249 -1.80 -2.07 -7.50
N PHE A 250 -1.45 -1.93 -6.22
CA PHE A 250 -0.30 -2.61 -5.64
C PHE A 250 -0.49 -4.13 -5.65
N SER A 251 -1.66 -4.63 -5.24
CA SER A 251 -2.00 -6.06 -5.27
C SER A 251 -1.88 -6.66 -6.68
N THR A 252 -2.12 -5.86 -7.73
CA THR A 252 -1.97 -6.30 -9.12
C THR A 252 -0.53 -6.71 -9.45
N ARG A 253 0.48 -6.05 -8.87
CA ARG A 253 1.89 -6.40 -9.03
C ARG A 253 2.19 -7.76 -8.44
N ILE A 254 1.75 -7.97 -7.21
CA ILE A 254 1.91 -9.25 -6.52
C ILE A 254 1.18 -10.35 -7.27
N PHE A 255 -0.05 -10.09 -7.71
CA PHE A 255 -0.84 -11.05 -8.46
C PHE A 255 -0.17 -11.43 -9.79
N ARG A 256 0.36 -10.47 -10.54
CA ARG A 256 1.13 -10.72 -11.74
C ARG A 256 2.31 -11.64 -11.47
N TYR A 257 3.11 -11.33 -10.46
CA TYR A 257 4.25 -12.16 -10.08
C TYR A 257 3.82 -13.60 -9.76
N ARG A 258 2.77 -13.76 -8.95
CA ARG A 258 2.23 -15.08 -8.59
C ARG A 258 1.69 -15.85 -9.80
N LEU A 259 1.05 -15.18 -10.75
CA LEU A 259 0.63 -15.79 -12.02
C LEU A 259 1.84 -16.30 -12.81
N GLU A 260 2.87 -15.49 -12.97
CA GLU A 260 4.09 -15.84 -13.73
C GLU A 260 4.82 -17.03 -13.12
N GLN A 261 4.89 -17.14 -11.77
CA GLN A 261 5.42 -18.31 -11.08
C GLN A 261 4.62 -19.61 -11.36
N ASN A 262 3.36 -19.49 -11.74
CA ASN A 262 2.49 -20.60 -12.09
C ASN A 262 2.32 -20.76 -13.63
N GLY A 263 3.18 -20.15 -14.44
CA GLY A 263 3.16 -20.24 -15.90
C GLY A 263 2.00 -19.51 -16.58
N LEU A 264 1.27 -18.67 -15.82
CA LEU A 264 0.20 -17.84 -16.34
C LEU A 264 0.67 -16.41 -16.57
N LYS A 265 -0.11 -15.63 -17.33
CA LYS A 265 0.22 -14.24 -17.64
C LYS A 265 -0.94 -13.31 -17.32
N LEU A 266 -0.65 -12.19 -16.66
CA LEU A 266 -1.59 -11.10 -16.55
C LEU A 266 -1.69 -10.37 -17.89
N SER A 267 -2.84 -10.49 -18.55
CA SER A 267 -3.05 -9.94 -19.90
C SER A 267 -3.32 -8.44 -19.89
N GLY A 268 -3.77 -7.90 -18.79
CA GLY A 268 -3.99 -6.48 -18.64
C GLY A 268 -4.61 -6.09 -17.31
N LEU A 269 -4.74 -4.78 -17.10
CA LEU A 269 -5.46 -4.24 -15.95
C LEU A 269 -6.47 -3.19 -16.40
N ILE A 270 -7.57 -3.09 -15.67
CA ILE A 270 -8.58 -2.05 -15.84
C ILE A 270 -8.52 -1.15 -14.61
N ARG A 271 -8.30 0.14 -14.85
CA ARG A 271 -8.44 1.17 -13.81
C ARG A 271 -9.89 1.62 -13.79
N THR A 272 -10.56 1.39 -12.67
CA THR A 272 -11.90 1.96 -12.41
C THR A 272 -11.74 3.14 -11.46
N LYS A 273 -12.48 4.22 -11.75
CA LYS A 273 -12.53 5.40 -10.88
C LYS A 273 -13.37 5.10 -9.64
#